data_94f7022cb5a60d7b8ebf12b47f815ca7
#
_entry.id   94f7022cb5a60d7b8ebf12b47f815ca7
#
_cell.length_a   1.000
_cell.length_b   1.000
_cell.length_c   1.000
_cell.angle_alpha   90.00
_cell.angle_beta   90.00
_cell.angle_gamma   90.00
#
_symmetry.space_group_name_H-M   'P 1'
#
loop_
_entity.id
_entity.type
_entity.pdbx_description
1 polymer ?
#
loop_
_entity_poly.entity_id
_entity_poly.type
_entity_poly.pdbx_seq_one_letter_code
_entity_poly.pdbx_strand_id
1 'polypeptide(L)'
;MSCAQLQQDIANALALAGQDWVQGSAALNAAFANMLTSLDNMGNQVLAMQAQTTATAMAQTAKISKLLTDPGPFNGSMSKFEEWWAKVKAWQAENHLAMPANTDKPVHAVLSCLEGPKAGSFARTHLEMLNSRTTYTWARMCTELEELF
;
A
#
# COMPACT_ATOMS: atom_id res chain seq x y z
N MET A 1 15.63 80.35 2.20
CA MET A 1 14.68 79.37 1.69
C MET A 1 13.30 79.99 1.79
N SER A 2 12.55 80.09 0.69
CA SER A 2 11.21 80.66 0.70
C SER A 2 10.21 79.63 1.20
N CYS A 3 9.09 80.04 1.85
CA CYS A 3 8.03 79.14 2.29
C CYS A 3 7.49 78.20 1.13
N ALA A 4 7.43 78.78 -0.06
CA ALA A 4 7.00 78.06 -1.26
C ALA A 4 7.97 76.95 -1.67
N GLN A 5 9.25 77.18 -1.50
CA GLN A 5 10.28 76.15 -1.78
C GLN A 5 10.15 74.99 -0.82
N LEU A 6 9.99 75.25 0.47
CA LEU A 6 9.83 74.21 1.47
C LEU A 6 8.55 73.33 1.25
N GLN A 7 7.43 73.98 0.87
CA GLN A 7 6.20 73.27 0.52
C GLN A 7 6.39 72.36 -0.69
N GLN A 8 7.10 72.81 -1.70
CA GLN A 8 7.40 71.97 -2.88
C GLN A 8 8.29 70.77 -2.54
N ASP A 9 9.30 71.00 -1.70
CA ASP A 9 10.21 69.92 -1.30
C ASP A 9 9.50 68.84 -0.46
N ILE A 10 8.59 69.27 0.43
CA ILE A 10 7.76 68.31 1.21
C ILE A 10 6.82 67.53 0.27
N ALA A 11 6.18 68.21 -0.68
CA ALA A 11 5.29 67.57 -1.64
C ALA A 11 6.05 66.50 -2.50
N ASN A 12 7.24 66.85 -2.94
CA ASN A 12 8.10 65.96 -3.71
C ASN A 12 8.56 64.73 -2.86
N ALA A 13 8.93 64.95 -1.60
CA ALA A 13 9.32 63.90 -0.69
C ALA A 13 8.17 62.93 -0.39
N LEU A 14 6.96 63.46 -0.18
CA LEU A 14 5.74 62.66 0.02
C LEU A 14 5.37 61.83 -1.22
N ALA A 15 5.50 62.40 -2.41
CA ALA A 15 5.23 61.72 -3.66
C ALA A 15 6.23 60.54 -3.88
N LEU A 16 7.52 60.80 -3.60
CA LEU A 16 8.56 59.76 -3.66
C LEU A 16 8.30 58.63 -2.64
N ALA A 17 7.99 58.94 -1.40
CA ALA A 17 7.66 57.98 -0.37
C ALA A 17 6.41 57.14 -0.74
N GLY A 18 5.41 57.75 -1.36
CA GLY A 18 4.23 57.06 -1.86
C GLY A 18 4.55 56.10 -3.01
N GLN A 19 5.45 56.48 -3.91
CA GLN A 19 5.91 55.60 -4.99
C GLN A 19 6.70 54.41 -4.46
N ASP A 20 7.59 54.61 -3.52
CA ASP A 20 8.34 53.50 -2.88
C ASP A 20 7.40 52.53 -2.16
N TRP A 21 6.39 53.06 -1.49
CA TRP A 21 5.38 52.20 -0.84
C TRP A 21 4.56 51.38 -1.84
N VAL A 22 4.13 52.00 -2.94
CA VAL A 22 3.36 51.29 -3.99
C VAL A 22 4.22 50.23 -4.66
N GLN A 23 5.47 50.54 -4.97
CA GLN A 23 6.40 49.54 -5.55
C GLN A 23 6.71 48.44 -4.57
N GLY A 24 6.96 48.72 -3.31
CA GLY A 24 7.23 47.74 -2.29
C GLY A 24 6.04 46.79 -2.05
N SER A 25 4.82 47.35 -2.01
CA SER A 25 3.61 46.55 -1.87
C SER A 25 3.32 45.67 -3.09
N ALA A 26 3.58 46.15 -4.29
CA ALA A 26 3.47 45.37 -5.53
C ALA A 26 4.48 44.20 -5.57
N ALA A 27 5.72 44.46 -5.17
CA ALA A 27 6.76 43.40 -5.07
C ALA A 27 6.40 42.35 -4.03
N LEU A 28 5.86 42.75 -2.89
CA LEU A 28 5.40 41.84 -1.84
C LEU A 28 4.24 40.96 -2.33
N ASN A 29 3.25 41.55 -2.99
CA ASN A 29 2.13 40.80 -3.57
C ASN A 29 2.58 39.79 -4.64
N ALA A 30 3.54 40.18 -5.47
CA ALA A 30 4.14 39.28 -6.45
C ALA A 30 4.88 38.11 -5.78
N ALA A 31 5.61 38.35 -4.69
CA ALA A 31 6.26 37.33 -3.90
C ALA A 31 5.26 36.36 -3.27
N PHE A 32 4.16 36.85 -2.71
CA PHE A 32 3.08 35.99 -2.20
C PHE A 32 2.43 35.16 -3.29
N ALA A 33 2.13 35.71 -4.45
CA ALA A 33 1.57 34.99 -5.57
C ALA A 33 2.49 33.85 -6.05
N ASN A 34 3.79 34.12 -6.13
CA ASN A 34 4.80 33.12 -6.47
C ASN A 34 4.90 32.01 -5.42
N MET A 35 4.79 32.36 -4.14
CA MET A 35 4.80 31.39 -3.06
C MET A 35 3.56 30.48 -3.11
N LEU A 36 2.37 31.02 -3.35
CA LEU A 36 1.14 30.25 -3.52
C LEU A 36 1.25 29.30 -4.70
N THR A 37 1.75 29.75 -5.84
CA THR A 37 1.98 28.89 -7.02
C THR A 37 2.97 27.77 -6.71
N SER A 38 4.04 28.04 -5.95
CA SER A 38 4.99 27.03 -5.52
C SER A 38 4.35 25.98 -4.61
N LEU A 39 3.50 26.39 -3.69
CA LEU A 39 2.76 25.48 -2.80
C LEU A 39 1.80 24.58 -3.57
N ASP A 40 1.05 25.13 -4.53
CA ASP A 40 0.18 24.35 -5.40
C ASP A 40 0.95 23.32 -6.22
N ASN A 41 2.09 23.71 -6.78
CA ASN A 41 2.96 22.80 -7.51
C ASN A 41 3.51 21.68 -6.61
N MET A 42 3.92 21.98 -5.38
CA MET A 42 4.36 20.97 -4.42
C MET A 42 3.20 20.03 -4.04
N GLY A 43 2.00 20.54 -3.82
CA GLY A 43 0.80 19.75 -3.55
C GLY A 43 0.51 18.75 -4.68
N ASN A 44 0.55 19.21 -5.91
CA ASN A 44 0.36 18.37 -7.10
C ASN A 44 1.46 17.30 -7.26
N GLN A 45 2.72 17.63 -6.95
CA GLN A 45 3.81 16.66 -6.96
C GLN A 45 3.63 15.57 -5.89
N VAL A 46 3.19 15.92 -4.69
CA VAL A 46 2.91 14.97 -3.61
C VAL A 46 1.78 14.03 -4.01
N LEU A 47 0.70 14.55 -4.59
CA LEU A 47 -0.42 13.72 -5.09
C LEU A 47 0.03 12.77 -6.21
N ALA A 48 0.86 13.24 -7.14
CA ALA A 48 1.41 12.40 -8.20
C ALA A 48 2.32 11.29 -7.65
N MET A 49 3.17 11.58 -6.67
CA MET A 49 4.02 10.58 -6.00
C MET A 49 3.18 9.55 -5.23
N GLN A 50 2.12 9.98 -4.54
CA GLN A 50 1.19 9.05 -3.88
C GLN A 50 0.51 8.11 -4.87
N ALA A 51 0.02 8.64 -5.98
CA ALA A 51 -0.61 7.84 -7.04
C ALA A 51 0.37 6.81 -7.63
N GLN A 52 1.62 7.22 -7.87
CA GLN A 52 2.68 6.36 -8.39
C GLN A 52 3.07 5.25 -7.39
N THR A 53 3.18 5.59 -6.10
CA THR A 53 3.47 4.61 -5.04
C THR A 53 2.36 3.58 -4.92
N THR A 54 1.09 4.02 -4.98
CA THR A 54 -0.07 3.13 -4.93
C THR A 54 -0.11 2.21 -6.16
N ALA A 55 0.12 2.75 -7.36
CA ALA A 55 0.17 1.97 -8.59
C ALA A 55 1.30 0.93 -8.59
N THR A 56 2.48 1.31 -8.09
CA THR A 56 3.63 0.40 -7.95
C THR A 56 3.34 -0.73 -6.96
N ALA A 57 2.73 -0.40 -5.81
CA ALA A 57 2.34 -1.39 -4.81
C ALA A 57 1.29 -2.37 -5.36
N MET A 58 0.29 -1.88 -6.09
CA MET A 58 -0.72 -2.73 -6.75
C MET A 58 -0.10 -3.60 -7.85
N ALA A 59 0.83 -3.08 -8.65
CA ALA A 59 1.53 -3.84 -9.69
C ALA A 59 2.45 -4.91 -9.10
N GLN A 60 3.12 -4.63 -7.98
CA GLN A 60 3.91 -5.64 -7.25
C GLN A 60 3.02 -6.73 -6.67
N THR A 61 1.90 -6.38 -6.05
CA THR A 61 0.94 -7.36 -5.53
C THR A 61 0.38 -8.24 -6.65
N ALA A 62 0.07 -7.68 -7.82
CA ALA A 62 -0.38 -8.45 -8.98
C ALA A 62 0.72 -9.33 -9.59
N LYS A 63 1.99 -8.92 -9.54
CA LYS A 63 3.14 -9.75 -9.97
C LYS A 63 3.40 -10.90 -9.01
N ILE A 64 3.31 -10.68 -7.71
CA ILE A 64 3.48 -11.72 -6.68
C ILE A 64 2.36 -12.76 -6.83
N SER A 65 1.14 -12.35 -7.13
CA SER A 65 0.00 -13.24 -7.39
C SER A 65 0.18 -14.15 -8.62
N LYS A 66 1.09 -13.81 -9.53
CA LYS A 66 1.38 -14.59 -10.74
C LYS A 66 2.62 -15.50 -10.64
N LEU A 67 3.42 -15.40 -9.57
CA LEU A 67 4.73 -16.02 -9.55
C LEU A 67 4.73 -17.51 -9.18
N LEU A 68 3.73 -18.02 -8.47
CA LEU A 68 3.55 -19.45 -8.27
C LEU A 68 2.11 -19.86 -8.48
N THR A 69 1.94 -20.78 -9.40
CA THR A 69 0.68 -21.50 -9.59
C THR A 69 0.32 -22.21 -8.29
N ASP A 70 -0.94 -22.18 -7.90
CA ASP A 70 -1.56 -23.02 -6.88
C ASP A 70 -0.90 -24.41 -6.84
N PRO A 71 -0.55 -24.96 -5.67
CA PRO A 71 0.08 -26.27 -5.53
C PRO A 71 -0.70 -27.43 -6.19
N GLY A 72 -1.92 -27.15 -6.60
CA GLY A 72 -2.82 -28.10 -7.24
C GLY A 72 -3.49 -29.06 -6.27
N PRO A 73 -4.45 -29.85 -6.76
CA PRO A 73 -5.24 -30.73 -5.93
C PRO A 73 -4.41 -31.91 -5.38
N PHE A 74 -4.70 -32.28 -4.13
CA PHE A 74 -4.13 -33.45 -3.45
C PHE A 74 -5.25 -34.45 -3.11
N ASN A 75 -5.14 -35.65 -3.64
CA ASN A 75 -6.16 -36.67 -3.51
C ASN A 75 -5.99 -37.61 -2.29
N GLY A 76 -5.05 -37.31 -1.38
CA GLY A 76 -4.78 -38.13 -0.20
C GLY A 76 -3.82 -39.31 -0.42
N SER A 77 -3.10 -39.36 -1.54
CA SER A 77 -2.11 -40.42 -1.80
C SER A 77 -0.85 -40.20 -0.96
N MET A 78 -0.57 -41.11 -0.02
CA MET A 78 0.61 -41.08 0.86
C MET A 78 1.93 -40.99 0.07
N SER A 79 2.06 -41.70 -1.04
CA SER A 79 3.28 -41.68 -1.86
C SER A 79 3.54 -40.36 -2.59
N LYS A 80 2.54 -39.49 -2.70
CA LYS A 80 2.63 -38.18 -3.34
C LYS A 80 2.60 -37.02 -2.35
N PHE A 81 2.41 -37.30 -1.06
CA PHE A 81 2.24 -36.27 -0.05
C PHE A 81 3.48 -35.39 0.09
N GLU A 82 4.65 -35.97 0.22
CA GLU A 82 5.91 -35.23 0.41
C GLU A 82 6.18 -34.24 -0.74
N GLU A 83 5.99 -34.72 -2.00
CA GLU A 83 6.17 -33.87 -3.18
C GLU A 83 5.17 -32.73 -3.22
N TRP A 84 3.89 -33.04 -2.99
CA TRP A 84 2.83 -32.01 -2.96
C TRP A 84 3.03 -31.03 -1.81
N TRP A 85 3.37 -31.54 -0.63
CA TRP A 85 3.60 -30.74 0.57
C TRP A 85 4.79 -29.80 0.44
N ALA A 86 5.86 -30.22 -0.22
CA ALA A 86 6.98 -29.34 -0.56
C ALA A 86 6.54 -28.19 -1.47
N LYS A 87 5.67 -28.44 -2.45
CA LYS A 87 5.08 -27.41 -3.31
C LYS A 87 4.22 -26.44 -2.51
N VAL A 88 3.40 -26.91 -1.57
CA VAL A 88 2.58 -26.09 -0.67
C VAL A 88 3.46 -25.16 0.19
N LYS A 89 4.51 -25.71 0.80
CA LYS A 89 5.44 -24.91 1.63
C LYS A 89 6.17 -23.86 0.80
N ALA A 90 6.63 -24.19 -0.39
CA ALA A 90 7.26 -23.24 -1.30
C ALA A 90 6.27 -22.14 -1.76
N TRP A 91 5.05 -22.54 -2.13
CA TRP A 91 3.99 -21.62 -2.53
C TRP A 91 3.61 -20.63 -1.41
N GLN A 92 3.47 -21.11 -0.17
CA GLN A 92 3.17 -20.26 0.98
C GLN A 92 4.33 -19.30 1.28
N ALA A 93 5.57 -19.76 1.21
CA ALA A 93 6.76 -18.93 1.44
C ALA A 93 6.86 -17.78 0.42
N GLU A 94 6.61 -18.04 -0.85
CA GLU A 94 6.62 -17.03 -1.91
C GLU A 94 5.43 -16.06 -1.82
N ASN A 95 4.29 -16.54 -1.33
CA ASN A 95 3.07 -15.73 -1.17
C ASN A 95 2.90 -15.15 0.25
N HIS A 96 3.93 -15.17 1.08
CA HIS A 96 3.85 -14.76 2.50
C HIS A 96 3.32 -13.32 2.72
N LEU A 97 3.51 -12.41 1.77
CA LEU A 97 3.00 -11.05 1.83
C LEU A 97 1.49 -10.97 1.55
N ALA A 98 0.98 -11.80 0.64
CA ALA A 98 -0.44 -11.85 0.29
C ALA A 98 -1.22 -12.78 1.24
N MET A 99 -0.56 -13.83 1.73
CA MET A 99 -1.10 -14.88 2.61
C MET A 99 -0.18 -15.10 3.82
N PRO A 100 -0.14 -14.14 4.76
CA PRO A 100 0.68 -14.29 5.96
C PRO A 100 0.25 -15.50 6.79
N ALA A 101 1.21 -16.26 7.34
CA ALA A 101 0.96 -17.48 8.12
C ALA A 101 0.15 -17.25 9.41
N ASN A 102 0.05 -16.00 9.87
CA ASN A 102 -0.76 -15.59 11.02
C ASN A 102 -2.22 -15.25 10.66
N THR A 103 -2.64 -15.50 9.42
CA THR A 103 -4.02 -15.31 8.94
C THR A 103 -4.61 -16.65 8.51
N ASP A 104 -5.94 -16.70 8.35
CA ASP A 104 -6.65 -17.91 7.91
C ASP A 104 -6.51 -18.15 6.39
N LYS A 105 -6.01 -17.16 5.63
CA LYS A 105 -5.91 -17.22 4.17
C LYS A 105 -5.12 -18.43 3.64
N PRO A 106 -3.88 -18.69 4.09
CA PRO A 106 -3.12 -19.83 3.60
C PRO A 106 -3.77 -21.17 4.00
N VAL A 107 -4.41 -21.22 5.17
CA VAL A 107 -5.13 -22.41 5.63
C VAL A 107 -6.32 -22.70 4.71
N HIS A 108 -7.16 -21.72 4.43
CA HIS A 108 -8.28 -21.84 3.48
C HIS A 108 -7.82 -22.28 2.09
N ALA A 109 -6.74 -21.68 1.57
CA ALA A 109 -6.22 -22.02 0.26
C ALA A 109 -5.75 -23.46 0.18
N VAL A 110 -5.02 -23.95 1.18
CA VAL A 110 -4.53 -25.34 1.20
C VAL A 110 -5.67 -26.33 1.42
N LEU A 111 -6.59 -26.07 2.32
CA LEU A 111 -7.75 -26.93 2.55
C LEU A 111 -8.63 -27.07 1.28
N SER A 112 -8.71 -26.02 0.47
CA SER A 112 -9.45 -26.06 -0.80
C SER A 112 -8.78 -26.93 -1.88
N CYS A 113 -7.47 -27.23 -1.75
CA CYS A 113 -6.75 -28.12 -2.64
C CYS A 113 -6.88 -29.62 -2.25
N LEU A 114 -7.42 -29.92 -1.07
CA LEU A 114 -7.55 -31.29 -0.58
C LEU A 114 -8.81 -31.96 -1.14
N GLU A 115 -8.62 -33.07 -1.83
CA GLU A 115 -9.67 -33.83 -2.50
C GLU A 115 -9.67 -35.32 -2.07
N GLY A 116 -10.71 -36.06 -2.48
CA GLY A 116 -10.84 -37.46 -2.22
C GLY A 116 -11.35 -37.82 -0.81
N PRO A 117 -11.47 -39.09 -0.50
CA PRO A 117 -12.17 -39.56 0.70
C PRO A 117 -11.44 -39.19 2.00
N LYS A 118 -10.09 -39.30 2.03
CA LYS A 118 -9.31 -39.03 3.24
C LYS A 118 -8.97 -37.53 3.35
N ALA A 119 -8.32 -36.96 2.34
CA ALA A 119 -7.91 -35.57 2.36
C ALA A 119 -9.12 -34.60 2.29
N GLY A 120 -10.11 -34.90 1.47
CA GLY A 120 -11.33 -34.09 1.39
C GLY A 120 -12.20 -34.15 2.64
N SER A 121 -12.21 -35.28 3.37
CA SER A 121 -12.90 -35.35 4.67
C SER A 121 -12.20 -34.47 5.71
N PHE A 122 -10.88 -34.52 5.77
CA PHE A 122 -10.08 -33.62 6.62
C PHE A 122 -10.37 -32.15 6.29
N ALA A 123 -10.32 -31.79 5.01
CA ALA A 123 -10.61 -30.41 4.56
C ALA A 123 -12.00 -29.94 5.00
N ARG A 124 -13.03 -30.76 4.79
CA ARG A 124 -14.41 -30.42 5.16
C ARG A 124 -14.56 -30.12 6.64
N THR A 125 -14.02 -30.99 7.50
CA THR A 125 -14.09 -30.82 8.96
C THR A 125 -13.41 -29.50 9.37
N HIS A 126 -12.26 -29.17 8.82
CA HIS A 126 -11.51 -27.98 9.22
C HIS A 126 -12.06 -26.70 8.61
N LEU A 127 -12.64 -26.75 7.40
CA LEU A 127 -13.38 -25.62 6.82
C LEU A 127 -14.64 -25.28 7.62
N GLU A 128 -15.34 -26.28 8.13
CA GLU A 128 -16.48 -26.06 9.04
C GLU A 128 -16.05 -25.42 10.36
N MET A 129 -14.90 -25.82 10.92
CA MET A 129 -14.31 -25.19 12.11
C MET A 129 -13.94 -23.72 11.85
N LEU A 130 -13.32 -23.40 10.73
CA LEU A 130 -12.98 -22.02 10.35
C LEU A 130 -14.25 -21.16 10.16
N ASN A 131 -15.26 -21.69 9.52
CA ASN A 131 -16.56 -21.02 9.34
C ASN A 131 -17.28 -20.75 10.67
N SER A 132 -17.08 -21.59 11.68
CA SER A 132 -17.62 -21.39 13.04
C SER A 132 -16.75 -20.46 13.91
N ARG A 133 -15.80 -19.73 13.32
CA ARG A 133 -14.85 -18.81 13.98
C ARG A 133 -13.94 -19.50 15.01
N THR A 134 -13.70 -20.77 14.89
CA THR A 134 -12.70 -21.48 15.69
C THR A 134 -11.32 -21.17 15.13
N THR A 135 -10.39 -20.72 15.95
CA THR A 135 -9.02 -20.42 15.53
C THR A 135 -8.31 -21.68 15.10
N TYR A 136 -7.99 -21.76 13.81
CA TYR A 136 -7.21 -22.85 13.24
C TYR A 136 -6.01 -22.26 12.50
N THR A 137 -4.83 -22.45 13.08
CA THR A 137 -3.61 -21.78 12.62
C THR A 137 -2.88 -22.59 11.56
N TRP A 138 -2.09 -21.91 10.74
CA TRP A 138 -1.19 -22.53 9.76
C TRP A 138 -0.28 -23.59 10.40
N ALA A 139 0.36 -23.27 11.52
CA ALA A 139 1.24 -24.19 12.22
C ALA A 139 0.54 -25.48 12.66
N ARG A 140 -0.69 -25.36 13.19
CA ARG A 140 -1.50 -26.51 13.59
C ARG A 140 -1.90 -27.36 12.39
N MET A 141 -2.33 -26.75 11.29
CA MET A 141 -2.64 -27.47 10.06
C MET A 141 -1.44 -28.24 9.52
N CYS A 142 -0.24 -27.63 9.53
CA CYS A 142 0.98 -28.31 9.12
C CYS A 142 1.23 -29.58 9.92
N THR A 143 1.16 -29.50 11.26
CA THR A 143 1.36 -30.65 12.14
C THR A 143 0.33 -31.74 11.86
N GLU A 144 -0.94 -31.40 11.79
CA GLU A 144 -2.02 -32.37 11.59
C GLU A 144 -1.96 -33.06 10.21
N LEU A 145 -1.55 -32.32 9.15
CA LEU A 145 -1.35 -32.90 7.82
C LEU A 145 -0.13 -33.84 7.77
N GLU A 146 0.98 -33.46 8.40
CA GLU A 146 2.20 -34.26 8.47
C GLU A 146 2.01 -35.55 9.34
N GLU A 147 1.08 -35.52 10.29
CA GLU A 147 0.70 -36.71 11.07
C GLU A 147 -0.28 -37.62 10.32
N LEU A 148 -1.11 -37.05 9.47
CA LEU A 148 -2.17 -37.79 8.76
C LEU A 148 -1.65 -38.51 7.53
N PHE A 149 -0.63 -37.97 6.88
CA PHE A 149 -0.05 -38.45 5.62
C PHE A 149 1.44 -38.71 5.70
#